data_ce085f2d00a2adb2dfcfb2ed144a02ab
#
_entry.id   ce085f2d00a2adb2dfcfb2ed144a02ab
#
_cell.length_a   1.000
_cell.length_b   1.000
_cell.length_c   1.000
_cell.angle_alpha   90.00
_cell.angle_beta   90.00
_cell.angle_gamma   90.00
#
_symmetry.space_group_name_H-M   'P 1'
#
loop_
_entity.id
_entity.type
_entity.pdbx_description
1 polymer ?
#
loop_
_entity_poly.entity_id
_entity_poly.type
_entity_poly.pdbx_seq_one_letter_code
_entity_poly.pdbx_strand_id
1 'polypeptide(L)'
;WSHQLKDEPAVMLTYARTWRHWRTFPFLGLSGDVEPDVSANLGNVLTQGGAGFTVRIGNDLAQHFDYGPPRIQPSLPGSDFFALRDGLGWYVFAGAEGRAVGHNIFLDGNSFAKSYSVDRRVLVGDLQVGLAVFVGRVRLAYTQVYRTKEFVTQDHADQFGSISLSVAFKL
;
A
#
# COMPACT_ATOMS: atom_id res chain seq x y z
N TRP A 1 18.99 -26.12 4.32
CA TRP A 1 18.50 -25.25 3.22
C TRP A 1 17.67 -25.99 2.14
N SER A 2 17.17 -27.18 2.44
CA SER A 2 16.42 -28.03 1.48
C SER A 2 15.03 -27.52 1.12
N HIS A 3 14.51 -26.50 1.82
CA HIS A 3 13.15 -25.97 1.68
C HIS A 3 13.11 -24.53 1.17
N GLN A 4 14.18 -24.04 0.56
CA GLN A 4 14.23 -22.69 0.00
C GLN A 4 13.72 -22.66 -1.45
N LEU A 5 13.27 -21.46 -1.85
CA LEU A 5 13.08 -21.14 -3.25
C LEU A 5 14.42 -21.30 -3.99
N LYS A 6 14.36 -21.83 -5.20
CA LYS A 6 15.53 -21.94 -6.08
C LYS A 6 15.76 -20.61 -6.80
N ASP A 7 16.99 -20.36 -7.16
CA ASP A 7 17.35 -19.18 -7.96
C ASP A 7 16.65 -19.24 -9.31
N GLU A 8 15.91 -18.18 -9.63
CA GLU A 8 15.29 -17.97 -10.94
C GLU A 8 15.23 -16.46 -11.26
N PRO A 9 15.28 -16.09 -12.54
CA PRO A 9 15.16 -14.69 -12.92
C PRO A 9 13.79 -14.15 -12.53
N ALA A 10 13.76 -13.02 -11.81
CA ALA A 10 12.55 -12.36 -11.34
C ALA A 10 12.17 -11.23 -12.31
N VAL A 11 10.97 -11.30 -12.86
CA VAL A 11 10.40 -10.25 -13.70
C VAL A 11 9.01 -9.89 -13.17
N MET A 12 8.77 -8.61 -12.96
CA MET A 12 7.47 -8.11 -12.51
C MET A 12 7.16 -6.75 -13.16
N LEU A 13 6.00 -6.65 -13.78
CA LEU A 13 5.42 -5.40 -14.24
C LEU A 13 4.35 -4.96 -13.25
N THR A 14 4.46 -3.73 -12.75
CA THR A 14 3.51 -3.14 -11.81
C THR A 14 2.80 -1.96 -12.45
N TYR A 15 1.47 -1.97 -12.37
CA TYR A 15 0.63 -0.83 -12.68
C TYR A 15 -0.14 -0.43 -11.42
N ALA A 16 -0.20 0.88 -11.14
CA ALA A 16 -1.05 1.42 -10.09
C ALA A 16 -1.61 2.77 -10.52
N ARG A 17 -2.88 3.01 -10.22
CA ARG A 17 -3.55 4.27 -10.48
C ARG A 17 -4.40 4.64 -9.28
N THR A 18 -4.23 5.88 -8.79
CA THR A 18 -5.03 6.49 -7.73
C THR A 18 -5.73 7.72 -8.30
N TRP A 19 -7.03 7.85 -8.05
CA TRP A 19 -7.80 9.05 -8.37
C TRP A 19 -7.82 9.95 -7.15
N ARG A 20 -6.93 10.95 -7.16
CA ARG A 20 -6.76 11.88 -6.04
C ARG A 20 -7.92 12.86 -5.96
N HIS A 21 -8.26 13.23 -4.72
CA HIS A 21 -9.34 14.19 -4.46
C HIS A 21 -10.60 13.85 -5.26
N TRP A 22 -10.87 12.56 -5.48
CA TRP A 22 -12.04 12.13 -6.25
C TRP A 22 -13.33 12.66 -5.66
N ARG A 23 -13.40 12.77 -4.33
CA ARG A 23 -14.42 13.47 -3.56
C ARG A 23 -13.75 14.19 -2.41
N THR A 24 -14.07 15.47 -2.24
CA THR A 24 -13.64 16.30 -1.13
C THR A 24 -14.83 16.70 -0.27
N PHE A 25 -14.64 16.80 1.04
CA PHE A 25 -15.68 17.17 1.99
C PHE A 25 -15.09 17.92 3.19
N PRO A 26 -15.85 18.88 3.78
CA PRO A 26 -15.47 19.49 5.05
C PRO A 26 -15.79 18.55 6.22
N PHE A 27 -14.93 18.51 7.24
CA PHE A 27 -15.16 17.75 8.45
C PHE A 27 -14.64 18.50 9.69
N LEU A 28 -15.54 19.01 10.51
CA LEU A 28 -15.21 19.72 11.77
C LEU A 28 -14.14 20.83 11.63
N GLY A 29 -14.20 21.61 10.56
CA GLY A 29 -13.21 22.64 10.26
C GLY A 29 -11.92 22.16 9.61
N LEU A 30 -11.81 20.85 9.33
CA LEU A 30 -10.74 20.22 8.58
C LEU A 30 -11.18 19.91 7.15
N SER A 31 -10.23 19.57 6.29
CA SER A 31 -10.50 19.05 4.95
C SER A 31 -10.47 17.54 4.98
N GLY A 32 -11.40 16.91 4.25
CA GLY A 32 -11.40 15.48 4.01
C GLY A 32 -11.43 15.17 2.52
N ASP A 33 -10.90 14.04 2.12
CA ASP A 33 -11.01 13.50 0.77
C ASP A 33 -11.11 11.97 0.72
N VAL A 34 -11.52 11.47 -0.43
CA VAL A 34 -11.59 10.05 -0.75
C VAL A 34 -10.77 9.83 -2.02
N GLU A 35 -9.88 8.85 -1.99
CA GLU A 35 -8.99 8.47 -3.08
C GLU A 35 -9.19 7.00 -3.43
N PRO A 36 -9.99 6.66 -4.45
CA PRO A 36 -10.04 5.32 -5.00
C PRO A 36 -8.74 4.96 -5.71
N ASP A 37 -8.43 3.68 -5.74
CA ASP A 37 -7.26 3.17 -6.44
C ASP A 37 -7.51 1.80 -7.08
N VAL A 38 -6.69 1.48 -8.06
CA VAL A 38 -6.57 0.15 -8.66
C VAL A 38 -5.11 -0.19 -8.85
N SER A 39 -4.78 -1.46 -8.71
CA SER A 39 -3.42 -1.98 -8.88
C SER A 39 -3.42 -3.30 -9.66
N ALA A 40 -2.33 -3.56 -10.38
CA ALA A 40 -2.07 -4.83 -11.02
C ALA A 40 -0.58 -5.12 -10.99
N ASN A 41 -0.23 -6.36 -10.70
CA ASN A 41 1.11 -6.90 -10.83
C ASN A 41 1.06 -8.11 -11.76
N LEU A 42 1.95 -8.16 -12.73
CA LEU A 42 2.08 -9.25 -13.69
C LEU A 42 3.53 -9.71 -13.72
N GLY A 43 3.78 -10.95 -13.37
CA GLY A 43 5.13 -11.51 -13.36
C GLY A 43 5.22 -12.85 -12.67
N ASN A 44 6.42 -13.43 -12.69
CA ASN A 44 6.69 -14.72 -12.04
C ASN A 44 6.91 -14.60 -10.52
N VAL A 45 7.07 -13.38 -9.99
CA VAL A 45 7.14 -13.14 -8.54
C VAL A 45 5.74 -12.98 -7.97
N LEU A 46 4.93 -12.14 -8.61
CA LEU A 46 3.59 -11.82 -8.16
C LEU A 46 2.69 -11.51 -9.35
N THR A 47 1.57 -12.19 -9.44
CA THR A 47 0.49 -11.89 -10.38
C THR A 47 -0.79 -11.68 -9.59
N GLN A 48 -1.28 -10.44 -9.57
CA GLN A 48 -2.51 -10.06 -8.84
C GLN A 48 -3.13 -8.80 -9.44
N GLY A 49 -4.42 -8.61 -9.16
CA GLY A 49 -5.14 -7.36 -9.40
C GLY A 49 -5.89 -6.94 -8.14
N GLY A 50 -5.90 -5.66 -7.86
CA GLY A 50 -6.54 -5.10 -6.66
C GLY A 50 -7.28 -3.80 -6.94
N ALA A 51 -8.23 -3.50 -6.07
CA ALA A 51 -8.93 -2.23 -6.02
C ALA A 51 -9.21 -1.84 -4.58
N GLY A 52 -9.15 -0.56 -4.29
CA GLY A 52 -9.32 -0.04 -2.96
C GLY A 52 -9.72 1.42 -2.93
N PHE A 53 -9.73 1.96 -1.73
CA PHE A 53 -9.89 3.39 -1.49
C PHE A 53 -9.21 3.79 -0.19
N THR A 54 -8.82 5.06 -0.11
CA THR A 54 -8.31 5.70 1.11
C THR A 54 -9.13 6.95 1.40
N VAL A 55 -9.53 7.13 2.65
CA VAL A 55 -10.14 8.35 3.18
C VAL A 55 -9.10 9.07 4.01
N ARG A 56 -8.94 10.38 3.79
CA ARG A 56 -8.03 11.21 4.57
C ARG A 56 -8.79 12.37 5.20
N ILE A 57 -8.39 12.77 6.41
CA ILE A 57 -8.89 13.94 7.12
C ILE A 57 -7.70 14.66 7.72
N GLY A 58 -7.54 15.94 7.45
CA GLY A 58 -6.41 16.71 7.95
C GLY A 58 -6.52 18.19 7.70
N ASN A 59 -5.47 18.91 8.04
CA ASN A 59 -5.40 20.32 7.77
C ASN A 59 -4.94 20.55 6.32
N ASP A 60 -5.82 21.21 5.52
CA ASP A 60 -5.47 21.80 4.24
C ASP A 60 -5.03 20.78 3.15
N LEU A 61 -5.76 19.64 3.09
CA LEU A 61 -5.49 18.57 2.10
C LEU A 61 -5.60 19.05 0.65
N ALA A 62 -6.50 20.02 0.37
CA ALA A 62 -6.75 20.53 -0.99
C ALA A 62 -5.57 21.32 -1.58
N GLN A 63 -4.70 21.90 -0.76
CA GLN A 63 -3.55 22.69 -1.17
C GLN A 63 -2.25 21.87 -1.25
N HIS A 64 -2.26 20.61 -0.81
CA HIS A 64 -1.06 19.81 -0.72
C HIS A 64 -1.07 18.69 -1.75
N PHE A 65 -0.03 18.70 -2.58
CA PHE A 65 0.32 17.61 -3.48
C PHE A 65 0.94 16.43 -2.70
N ASP A 66 0.28 15.98 -1.64
CA ASP A 66 0.61 14.70 -1.07
C ASP A 66 -0.15 13.62 -1.84
N TYR A 67 0.60 12.72 -2.40
CA TYR A 67 0.11 11.63 -3.24
C TYR A 67 -0.42 10.44 -2.43
N GLY A 68 -0.75 10.67 -1.17
CA GLY A 68 -1.28 9.67 -0.26
C GLY A 68 -0.24 9.08 0.70
N PRO A 69 -0.65 8.19 1.59
CA PRO A 69 0.25 7.58 2.56
C PRO A 69 1.40 6.85 1.88
N PRO A 70 2.58 6.72 2.52
CA PRO A 70 3.69 5.97 1.97
C PRO A 70 3.30 4.54 1.60
N ARG A 71 3.72 4.09 0.44
CA ARG A 71 3.51 2.71 0.01
C ARG A 71 4.33 1.76 0.88
N ILE A 72 3.67 0.78 1.50
CA ILE A 72 4.34 -0.23 2.34
C ILE A 72 4.81 -1.41 1.50
N GLN A 73 4.04 -1.79 0.50
CA GLN A 73 4.34 -2.91 -0.41
C GLN A 73 3.78 -2.61 -1.80
N PRO A 74 4.21 -3.35 -2.86
CA PRO A 74 3.73 -3.13 -4.22
C PRO A 74 2.21 -3.25 -4.39
N SER A 75 1.55 -3.97 -3.49
CA SER A 75 0.10 -4.18 -3.52
C SER A 75 -0.71 -3.15 -2.74
N LEU A 76 -0.10 -2.40 -1.83
CA LEU A 76 -0.81 -1.41 -1.04
C LEU A 76 -0.75 -0.03 -1.70
N PRO A 77 -1.89 0.68 -1.77
CA PRO A 77 -1.93 2.02 -2.33
C PRO A 77 -1.07 3.00 -1.52
N GLY A 78 -0.57 4.00 -2.18
CA GLY A 78 0.23 5.04 -1.56
C GLY A 78 1.26 5.64 -2.50
N SER A 79 2.03 6.59 -2.01
CA SER A 79 3.05 7.27 -2.79
C SER A 79 4.23 7.70 -1.93
N ASP A 80 5.41 7.67 -2.53
CA ASP A 80 6.62 8.22 -1.91
C ASP A 80 6.79 9.72 -2.18
N PHE A 81 5.96 10.28 -3.08
CA PHE A 81 6.03 11.68 -3.47
C PHE A 81 5.12 12.56 -2.62
N PHE A 82 5.66 13.70 -2.18
CA PHE A 82 4.92 14.78 -1.57
C PHE A 82 5.55 16.13 -1.97
N ALA A 83 4.76 17.20 -1.99
CA ALA A 83 5.26 18.53 -2.27
C ALA A 83 5.84 19.18 -1.02
N LEU A 84 6.78 20.09 -1.25
CA LEU A 84 7.31 20.95 -0.19
C LEU A 84 6.17 21.82 0.37
N ARG A 85 6.17 22.01 1.69
CA ARG A 85 5.20 22.83 2.38
C ARG A 85 5.88 23.80 3.34
N ASP A 86 5.31 25.00 3.43
CA ASP A 86 5.62 25.92 4.51
C ASP A 86 4.71 25.60 5.72
N GLY A 87 5.34 25.38 6.89
CA GLY A 87 4.63 25.09 8.13
C GLY A 87 4.32 23.61 8.38
N LEU A 88 3.48 23.38 9.40
CA LEU A 88 3.04 22.07 9.83
C LEU A 88 1.81 21.60 9.06
N GLY A 89 1.89 20.44 8.47
CA GLY A 89 0.78 19.71 7.87
C GLY A 89 0.58 18.36 8.53
N TRP A 90 -0.65 17.88 8.54
CA TRP A 90 -0.94 16.54 9.02
C TRP A 90 -2.26 16.03 8.45
N TYR A 91 -2.40 14.74 8.34
CA TYR A 91 -3.67 14.05 8.14
C TYR A 91 -3.66 12.68 8.82
N VAL A 92 -4.83 12.24 9.23
CA VAL A 92 -5.12 10.84 9.53
C VAL A 92 -5.76 10.20 8.31
N PHE A 93 -5.56 8.91 8.15
CA PHE A 93 -6.13 8.17 7.03
C PHE A 93 -6.60 6.79 7.44
N ALA A 94 -7.58 6.30 6.71
CA ALA A 94 -8.03 4.92 6.75
C ALA A 94 -8.32 4.44 5.33
N GLY A 95 -7.94 3.23 4.98
CA GLY A 95 -8.15 2.66 3.66
C GLY A 95 -8.44 1.18 3.71
N ALA A 96 -9.08 0.70 2.66
CA ALA A 96 -9.34 -0.72 2.44
C ALA A 96 -8.99 -1.08 0.99
N GLU A 97 -8.35 -2.23 0.81
CA GLU A 97 -8.05 -2.81 -0.50
C GLU A 97 -8.47 -4.28 -0.53
N GLY A 98 -9.08 -4.70 -1.62
CA GLY A 98 -9.29 -6.11 -1.94
C GLY A 98 -8.48 -6.49 -3.15
N ARG A 99 -7.82 -7.65 -3.13
CA ARG A 99 -7.04 -8.13 -4.27
C ARG A 99 -7.31 -9.60 -4.57
N ALA A 100 -7.27 -9.91 -5.86
CA ALA A 100 -7.30 -11.27 -6.38
C ALA A 100 -5.87 -11.69 -6.76
N VAL A 101 -5.35 -12.71 -6.10
CA VAL A 101 -3.99 -13.23 -6.27
C VAL A 101 -4.03 -14.43 -7.20
N GLY A 102 -3.41 -14.31 -8.37
CA GLY A 102 -3.24 -15.39 -9.34
C GLY A 102 -1.98 -16.23 -9.11
N HIS A 103 -0.88 -15.58 -8.70
CA HIS A 103 0.39 -16.23 -8.37
C HIS A 103 1.15 -15.40 -7.33
N ASN A 104 1.80 -16.10 -6.40
CA ASN A 104 2.73 -15.52 -5.43
C ASN A 104 3.86 -16.53 -5.18
N ILE A 105 5.06 -16.24 -5.64
CA ILE A 105 6.22 -17.15 -5.54
C ILE A 105 6.49 -17.62 -4.12
N PHE A 106 6.20 -16.80 -3.12
CA PHE A 106 6.41 -17.14 -1.71
C PHE A 106 5.39 -18.15 -1.15
N LEU A 107 4.27 -18.32 -1.83
CA LEU A 107 3.21 -19.26 -1.46
C LEU A 107 3.12 -20.42 -2.45
N ASP A 108 3.15 -20.12 -3.75
CA ASP A 108 3.01 -21.11 -4.82
C ASP A 108 4.34 -21.81 -5.18
N GLY A 109 5.48 -21.25 -4.70
CA GLY A 109 6.80 -21.75 -5.06
C GLY A 109 7.31 -21.19 -6.40
N ASN A 110 8.44 -21.69 -6.86
CA ASN A 110 9.10 -21.28 -8.10
C ASN A 110 8.24 -21.48 -9.35
N SER A 111 8.32 -20.56 -10.29
CA SER A 111 7.62 -20.65 -11.57
C SER A 111 8.27 -21.60 -12.57
N PHE A 112 9.61 -21.71 -12.54
CA PHE A 112 10.41 -22.49 -13.51
C PHE A 112 11.09 -23.70 -12.88
N ALA A 113 10.93 -23.93 -11.58
CA ALA A 113 11.52 -25.05 -10.88
C ALA A 113 10.55 -25.62 -9.83
N LYS A 114 10.67 -26.91 -9.50
CA LYS A 114 9.88 -27.49 -8.41
C LYS A 114 10.43 -27.02 -7.06
N SER A 115 9.55 -26.42 -6.25
CA SER A 115 9.83 -26.02 -4.87
C SER A 115 8.60 -26.29 -3.99
N TYR A 116 8.75 -26.04 -2.70
CA TYR A 116 7.63 -26.17 -1.76
C TYR A 116 6.58 -25.07 -2.01
N SER A 117 5.31 -25.41 -1.80
CA SER A 117 4.18 -24.49 -1.92
C SER A 117 3.15 -24.76 -0.83
N VAL A 118 2.30 -23.77 -0.59
CA VAL A 118 1.11 -23.84 0.27
C VAL A 118 -0.11 -23.44 -0.53
N ASP A 119 -1.29 -23.91 -0.11
CA ASP A 119 -2.55 -23.52 -0.75
C ASP A 119 -2.86 -22.06 -0.44
N ARG A 120 -2.62 -21.16 -1.40
CA ARG A 120 -2.91 -19.74 -1.25
C ARG A 120 -4.42 -19.46 -1.29
N ARG A 121 -4.82 -18.36 -0.70
CA ARG A 121 -6.14 -17.79 -0.90
C ARG A 121 -6.13 -16.89 -2.13
N VAL A 122 -7.14 -17.04 -2.96
CA VAL A 122 -7.29 -16.21 -4.18
C VAL A 122 -7.68 -14.78 -3.81
N LEU A 123 -8.52 -14.59 -2.79
CA LEU A 123 -8.96 -13.27 -2.35
C LEU A 123 -8.30 -12.90 -1.02
N VAL A 124 -7.67 -11.76 -1.00
CA VAL A 124 -7.01 -11.17 0.18
C VAL A 124 -7.49 -9.74 0.34
N GLY A 125 -7.79 -9.34 1.56
CA GLY A 125 -8.19 -7.99 1.90
C GLY A 125 -7.20 -7.35 2.88
N ASP A 126 -6.94 -6.06 2.68
CA ASP A 126 -6.14 -5.24 3.59
C ASP A 126 -6.98 -4.08 4.12
N LEU A 127 -6.85 -3.81 5.41
CA LEU A 127 -7.29 -2.60 6.07
C LEU A 127 -6.05 -1.84 6.54
N GLN A 128 -5.99 -0.54 6.29
CA GLN A 128 -4.91 0.31 6.76
C GLN A 128 -5.44 1.54 7.49
N VAL A 129 -4.77 1.93 8.57
CA VAL A 129 -5.03 3.18 9.27
C VAL A 129 -3.70 3.83 9.64
N GLY A 130 -3.67 5.15 9.68
CA GLY A 130 -2.42 5.83 10.02
C GLY A 130 -2.52 7.33 10.13
N LEU A 131 -1.35 7.92 10.31
CA LEU A 131 -1.13 9.36 10.46
C LEU A 131 0.09 9.75 9.64
N ALA A 132 0.02 10.87 8.93
CA ALA A 132 1.15 11.51 8.30
C ALA A 132 1.30 12.95 8.82
N VAL A 133 2.53 13.35 9.08
CA VAL A 133 2.90 14.70 9.56
C VAL A 133 3.98 15.25 8.64
N PHE A 134 3.85 16.50 8.26
CA PHE A 134 4.76 17.20 7.38
C PHE A 134 5.34 18.43 8.07
N VAL A 135 6.63 18.63 7.95
CA VAL A 135 7.31 19.85 8.39
C VAL A 135 8.33 20.25 7.31
N GLY A 136 8.04 21.30 6.57
CA GLY A 136 8.89 21.75 5.47
C GLY A 136 9.11 20.65 4.42
N ARG A 137 10.32 20.07 4.42
CA ARG A 137 10.76 19.04 3.46
C ARG A 137 10.63 17.62 3.98
N VAL A 138 10.16 17.44 5.21
CA VAL A 138 10.14 16.14 5.88
C VAL A 138 8.70 15.66 6.03
N ARG A 139 8.45 14.41 5.67
CA ARG A 139 7.22 13.68 5.98
C ARG A 139 7.55 12.51 6.90
N LEU A 140 6.90 12.44 8.04
CA LEU A 140 6.89 11.29 8.92
C LEU A 140 5.49 10.66 8.85
N ALA A 141 5.42 9.36 8.61
CA ALA A 141 4.14 8.66 8.60
C ALA A 141 4.22 7.35 9.37
N TYR A 142 3.14 7.04 10.08
CA TYR A 142 2.88 5.75 10.69
C TYR A 142 1.66 5.12 10.01
N THR A 143 1.77 3.84 9.67
CA THR A 143 0.67 3.06 9.11
C THR A 143 0.57 1.73 9.84
N GLN A 144 -0.61 1.38 10.28
CA GLN A 144 -0.98 0.06 10.79
C GLN A 144 -1.79 -0.66 9.72
N VAL A 145 -1.43 -1.90 9.39
CA VAL A 145 -2.11 -2.75 8.41
C VAL A 145 -2.64 -4.00 9.08
N TYR A 146 -3.87 -4.35 8.72
CA TYR A 146 -4.54 -5.59 9.07
C TYR A 146 -4.84 -6.32 7.76
N ARG A 147 -4.27 -7.51 7.59
CA ARG A 147 -4.40 -8.33 6.38
C ARG A 147 -5.15 -9.61 6.68
N THR A 148 -6.12 -9.95 5.86
CA THR A 148 -6.77 -11.26 5.92
C THR A 148 -5.76 -12.36 5.60
N LYS A 149 -6.10 -13.60 5.94
CA LYS A 149 -5.25 -14.76 5.66
C LYS A 149 -4.90 -14.85 4.17
N GLU A 150 -3.63 -15.09 3.88
CA GLU A 150 -3.11 -15.22 2.51
C GLU A 150 -3.05 -16.69 2.04
N PHE A 151 -3.03 -17.66 2.98
CA PHE A 151 -3.04 -19.09 2.65
C PHE A 151 -3.94 -19.89 3.60
N VAL A 152 -4.30 -21.11 3.20
CA VAL A 152 -5.37 -21.90 3.86
C VAL A 152 -4.98 -22.31 5.27
N THR A 153 -3.73 -22.73 5.47
CA THR A 153 -3.23 -23.22 6.76
C THR A 153 -2.72 -22.12 7.69
N GLN A 154 -2.89 -20.85 7.33
CA GLN A 154 -2.53 -19.73 8.18
C GLN A 154 -3.48 -19.65 9.39
N ASP A 155 -2.95 -19.63 10.61
CA ASP A 155 -3.76 -19.64 11.83
C ASP A 155 -4.50 -18.33 12.07
N HIS A 156 -3.84 -17.19 11.83
CA HIS A 156 -4.36 -15.86 12.11
C HIS A 156 -4.18 -14.91 10.92
N ALA A 157 -4.99 -13.84 10.87
CA ALA A 157 -4.78 -12.70 10.00
C ALA A 157 -3.48 -11.98 10.41
N ASP A 158 -2.80 -11.37 9.44
CA ASP A 158 -1.56 -10.63 9.71
C ASP A 158 -1.84 -9.22 10.19
N GLN A 159 -0.99 -8.76 11.08
CA GLN A 159 -1.01 -7.41 11.59
C GLN A 159 0.42 -6.88 11.65
N PHE A 160 0.66 -5.74 11.00
CA PHE A 160 1.99 -5.14 11.02
C PHE A 160 1.91 -3.61 10.94
N GLY A 161 2.91 -2.95 11.52
CA GLY A 161 3.07 -1.51 11.50
C GLY A 161 4.28 -1.08 10.67
N SER A 162 4.21 0.11 10.10
CA SER A 162 5.31 0.74 9.38
C SER A 162 5.49 2.18 9.81
N ILE A 163 6.74 2.61 10.00
CA ILE A 163 7.12 4.01 10.16
C ILE A 163 7.95 4.38 8.94
N SER A 164 7.57 5.46 8.26
CA SER A 164 8.25 5.98 7.08
C SER A 164 8.70 7.41 7.31
N LEU A 165 9.97 7.69 7.01
CA LEU A 165 10.54 9.02 6.96
C LEU A 165 10.93 9.33 5.51
N SER A 166 10.33 10.37 4.94
CA SER A 166 10.62 10.81 3.57
C SER A 166 11.14 12.24 3.60
N VAL A 167 12.13 12.53 2.77
CA VAL A 167 12.72 13.87 2.64
C VAL A 167 12.70 14.29 1.18
N ALA A 168 12.09 15.43 0.87
CA ALA A 168 12.06 16.00 -0.47
C ALA A 168 13.25 16.92 -0.69
N PHE A 169 13.99 16.71 -1.78
CA PHE A 169 15.08 17.57 -2.22
C PHE A 169 14.62 18.39 -3.41
N LYS A 170 14.97 19.68 -3.41
CA LYS A 170 14.80 20.55 -4.58
C LYS A 170 16.07 20.37 -5.43
N LEU A 171 15.92 19.77 -6.59
CA LEU A 171 16.97 19.71 -7.63
C LEU A 171 17.00 21.01 -8.41
#